data_635dad66e3e7bf72b1b18ba34bc75788
#
_entry.id   635dad66e3e7bf72b1b18ba34bc75788
#
_cell.length_a   1.000
_cell.length_b   1.000
_cell.length_c   1.000
_cell.angle_alpha   90.00
_cell.angle_beta   90.00
_cell.angle_gamma   90.00
#
_symmetry.space_group_name_H-M   'P 1'
#
loop_
_entity.id
_entity.type
_entity.pdbx_description
1 polymer ?
#
loop_
_entity_poly.entity_id
_entity_poly.type
_entity_poly.pdbx_seq_one_letter_code
_entity_poly.pdbx_strand_id
1 'polypeptide(L)'
;MNLELEGKIALVTGTTAGIGFAIARRLACEGADVIVNSRTEERVREATAKINKEVSKANLRGIPADLGTAEGCEQVVGEAPRLDILVNNVGIFEPKPFEKITDADWEKFFAVNVMSGVRLSRAYLPAMKQRNWGRIVFISSESGLQIPAEMIHYGMTKTAQIAIARGLAETCEGTNVTVNSVLPGPTASEGVTEFVSNLATQQKMSAAKFEKEFFKNARPSSILKRFIEPHEIANVVAFVCSPLASAINGAAVRADGGVVRSIG
;
A
#
# COMPACT_ATOMS: atom_id res chain seq x y z
N MET A 1 8.08 15.78 -14.70
CA MET A 1 8.04 14.55 -15.54
C MET A 1 6.59 14.22 -15.74
N ASN A 2 6.13 14.02 -16.96
CA ASN A 2 4.78 13.51 -17.21
C ASN A 2 4.82 11.99 -17.06
N LEU A 3 4.00 11.43 -16.17
CA LEU A 3 3.95 9.99 -15.90
C LEU A 3 3.03 9.22 -16.87
N GLU A 4 2.38 9.89 -17.82
CA GLU A 4 1.50 9.29 -18.83
C GLU A 4 0.36 8.43 -18.20
N LEU A 5 -0.21 8.93 -17.11
CA LEU A 5 -1.30 8.26 -16.38
C LEU A 5 -2.68 8.84 -16.69
N GLU A 6 -2.77 9.87 -17.54
CA GLU A 6 -4.04 10.50 -17.92
C GLU A 6 -5.03 9.47 -18.47
N GLY A 7 -6.25 9.47 -17.94
CA GLY A 7 -7.33 8.57 -18.33
C GLY A 7 -7.13 7.08 -17.96
N LYS A 8 -6.09 6.73 -17.21
CA LYS A 8 -5.94 5.37 -16.65
C LYS A 8 -6.87 5.16 -15.47
N ILE A 9 -7.59 4.07 -15.45
CA ILE A 9 -8.49 3.72 -14.35
C ILE A 9 -7.70 3.01 -13.25
N ALA A 10 -7.58 3.66 -12.09
CA ALA A 10 -6.79 3.17 -10.97
C ALA A 10 -7.68 2.88 -9.74
N LEU A 11 -7.62 1.67 -9.21
CA LEU A 11 -8.15 1.36 -7.88
C LEU A 11 -7.01 1.41 -6.86
N VAL A 12 -7.19 2.22 -5.83
CA VAL A 12 -6.31 2.21 -4.65
C VAL A 12 -7.12 1.71 -3.46
N THR A 13 -6.67 0.64 -2.82
CA THR A 13 -7.39 0.06 -1.67
C THR A 13 -6.96 0.72 -0.37
N GLY A 14 -7.91 0.95 0.57
CA GLY A 14 -7.59 1.57 1.86
C GLY A 14 -7.12 3.03 1.75
N THR A 15 -7.91 3.87 1.10
CA THR A 15 -7.54 5.24 0.68
C THR A 15 -7.95 6.36 1.64
N THR A 16 -8.41 6.05 2.84
CA THR A 16 -8.97 7.09 3.72
C THR A 16 -7.93 7.85 4.54
N ALA A 17 -6.70 7.34 4.61
CA ALA A 17 -5.63 7.93 5.40
C ALA A 17 -4.24 7.49 4.89
N GLY A 18 -3.21 8.14 5.36
CA GLY A 18 -1.81 7.74 5.23
C GLY A 18 -1.34 7.51 3.79
N ILE A 19 -0.65 6.38 3.57
CA ILE A 19 -0.03 6.05 2.29
C ILE A 19 -1.10 5.90 1.19
N GLY A 20 -2.20 5.19 1.46
CA GLY A 20 -3.26 4.97 0.47
C GLY A 20 -3.93 6.26 -0.01
N PHE A 21 -4.20 7.19 0.92
CA PHE A 21 -4.72 8.51 0.57
C PHE A 21 -3.72 9.30 -0.30
N ALA A 22 -2.45 9.32 0.09
CA ALA A 22 -1.41 10.02 -0.65
C ALA A 22 -1.22 9.44 -2.06
N ILE A 23 -1.32 8.11 -2.23
CA ILE A 23 -1.24 7.44 -3.53
C ILE A 23 -2.44 7.83 -4.40
N ALA A 24 -3.68 7.74 -3.87
CA ALA A 24 -4.88 8.10 -4.62
C ALA A 24 -4.83 9.56 -5.08
N ARG A 25 -4.44 10.47 -4.19
CA ARG A 25 -4.24 11.88 -4.51
C ARG A 25 -3.17 12.08 -5.59
N ARG A 26 -2.03 11.38 -5.47
CA ARG A 26 -0.95 11.52 -6.44
C ARG A 26 -1.36 11.02 -7.82
N LEU A 27 -2.01 9.87 -7.93
CA LEU A 27 -2.51 9.35 -9.20
C LEU A 27 -3.54 10.29 -9.82
N ALA A 28 -4.44 10.88 -9.01
CA ALA A 28 -5.38 11.89 -9.48
C ALA A 28 -4.67 13.17 -10.00
N CYS A 29 -3.58 13.62 -9.35
CA CYS A 29 -2.75 14.73 -9.85
C CYS A 29 -2.09 14.43 -11.21
N GLU A 30 -1.83 13.16 -11.50
CA GLU A 30 -1.27 12.71 -12.78
C GLU A 30 -2.37 12.45 -13.84
N GLY A 31 -3.64 12.78 -13.56
CA GLY A 31 -4.76 12.67 -14.49
C GLY A 31 -5.41 11.28 -14.56
N ALA A 32 -5.11 10.38 -13.64
CA ALA A 32 -5.79 9.10 -13.58
C ALA A 32 -7.22 9.24 -13.04
N ASP A 33 -8.14 8.39 -13.52
CA ASP A 33 -9.46 8.17 -12.96
C ASP A 33 -9.33 7.27 -11.74
N VAL A 34 -9.50 7.81 -10.53
CA VAL A 34 -9.17 7.08 -9.30
C VAL A 34 -10.40 6.58 -8.59
N ILE A 35 -10.42 5.27 -8.33
CA ILE A 35 -11.40 4.60 -7.48
C ILE A 35 -10.85 4.56 -6.05
N VAL A 36 -11.55 5.25 -5.15
CA VAL A 36 -11.26 5.34 -3.71
C VAL A 36 -12.03 4.23 -3.00
N ASN A 37 -11.35 3.43 -2.20
CA ASN A 37 -11.98 2.36 -1.43
C ASN A 37 -11.73 2.50 0.08
N SER A 38 -12.75 2.25 0.85
CA SER A 38 -12.72 2.06 2.30
C SER A 38 -13.90 1.21 2.76
N ARG A 39 -13.93 0.85 4.04
CA ARG A 39 -14.99 0.00 4.61
C ARG A 39 -16.37 0.68 4.71
N THR A 40 -16.42 2.00 4.81
CA THR A 40 -17.68 2.74 5.00
C THR A 40 -17.83 3.85 3.97
N GLU A 41 -19.09 4.12 3.60
CA GLU A 41 -19.46 5.18 2.66
C GLU A 41 -19.01 6.57 3.15
N GLU A 42 -19.16 6.84 4.45
CA GLU A 42 -18.74 8.10 5.06
C GLU A 42 -17.25 8.38 4.83
N ARG A 43 -16.38 7.40 5.14
CA ARG A 43 -14.94 7.53 4.94
C ARG A 43 -14.55 7.69 3.48
N VAL A 44 -15.24 6.98 2.58
CA VAL A 44 -15.05 7.13 1.12
C VAL A 44 -15.40 8.54 0.68
N ARG A 45 -16.56 9.06 1.11
CA ARG A 45 -17.01 10.42 0.81
C ARG A 45 -16.04 11.48 1.32
N GLU A 46 -15.56 11.35 2.56
CA GLU A 46 -14.59 12.27 3.14
C GLU A 46 -13.26 12.28 2.37
N ALA A 47 -12.73 11.11 2.05
CA ALA A 47 -11.48 10.99 1.29
C ALA A 47 -11.62 11.60 -0.11
N THR A 48 -12.71 11.29 -0.79
CA THR A 48 -13.03 11.87 -2.12
C THR A 48 -13.14 13.39 -2.06
N ALA A 49 -13.84 13.93 -1.06
CA ALA A 49 -13.99 15.37 -0.88
C ALA A 49 -12.64 16.06 -0.60
N LYS A 50 -11.78 15.45 0.23
CA LYS A 50 -10.43 15.97 0.52
C LYS A 50 -9.57 16.00 -0.76
N ILE A 51 -9.57 14.94 -1.56
CA ILE A 51 -8.80 14.91 -2.81
C ILE A 51 -9.34 15.94 -3.80
N ASN A 52 -10.65 16.05 -3.99
CA ASN A 52 -11.27 17.02 -4.91
C ASN A 52 -10.94 18.47 -4.53
N LYS A 53 -10.78 18.76 -3.24
CA LYS A 53 -10.38 20.10 -2.78
C LYS A 53 -8.96 20.47 -3.21
N GLU A 54 -8.07 19.48 -3.29
CA GLU A 54 -6.66 19.68 -3.62
C GLU A 54 -6.38 19.50 -5.12
N VAL A 55 -7.19 18.69 -5.81
CA VAL A 55 -7.03 18.35 -7.24
C VAL A 55 -8.31 18.69 -7.99
N SER A 56 -8.41 19.89 -8.49
CA SER A 56 -9.64 20.48 -9.05
C SER A 56 -10.24 19.75 -10.26
N LYS A 57 -9.46 18.92 -10.94
CA LYS A 57 -9.89 18.14 -12.13
C LYS A 57 -9.86 16.64 -11.89
N ALA A 58 -9.79 16.21 -10.62
CA ALA A 58 -9.76 14.78 -10.31
C ALA A 58 -11.08 14.11 -10.71
N ASN A 59 -10.99 13.02 -11.47
CA ASN A 59 -12.12 12.13 -11.69
C ASN A 59 -12.05 11.02 -10.63
N LEU A 60 -12.92 11.14 -9.63
CA LEU A 60 -12.93 10.26 -8.46
C LEU A 60 -14.25 9.54 -8.35
N ARG A 61 -14.16 8.24 -8.05
CA ARG A 61 -15.30 7.41 -7.69
C ARG A 61 -15.02 6.68 -6.38
N GLY A 62 -16.02 6.53 -5.53
CA GLY A 62 -15.90 5.82 -4.25
C GLY A 62 -16.61 4.47 -4.29
N ILE A 63 -16.00 3.44 -3.71
CA ILE A 63 -16.62 2.13 -3.49
C ILE A 63 -16.41 1.72 -2.03
N PRO A 64 -17.46 1.77 -1.19
CA PRO A 64 -17.38 1.27 0.18
C PRO A 64 -17.44 -0.26 0.18
N ALA A 65 -16.37 -0.93 0.63
CA ALA A 65 -16.31 -2.38 0.74
C ALA A 65 -15.23 -2.82 1.73
N ASP A 66 -15.49 -3.87 2.51
CA ASP A 66 -14.47 -4.50 3.36
C ASP A 66 -13.70 -5.57 2.57
N LEU A 67 -12.50 -5.23 2.14
CA LEU A 67 -11.64 -6.12 1.36
C LEU A 67 -11.00 -7.25 2.20
N GLY A 68 -11.17 -7.25 3.50
CA GLY A 68 -10.83 -8.41 4.35
C GLY A 68 -11.72 -9.62 4.08
N THR A 69 -12.88 -9.42 3.42
CA THR A 69 -13.84 -10.48 3.07
C THR A 69 -13.83 -10.80 1.58
N ALA A 70 -14.35 -11.96 1.21
CA ALA A 70 -14.51 -12.34 -0.20
C ALA A 70 -15.60 -11.48 -0.86
N GLU A 71 -16.71 -11.31 -0.16
CA GLU A 71 -17.89 -10.55 -0.60
C GLU A 71 -17.53 -9.09 -0.92
N GLY A 72 -16.74 -8.45 -0.05
CA GLY A 72 -16.28 -7.07 -0.30
C GLY A 72 -15.38 -6.95 -1.53
N CYS A 73 -14.54 -7.96 -1.79
CA CYS A 73 -13.75 -8.00 -3.02
C CYS A 73 -14.62 -8.22 -4.26
N GLU A 74 -15.63 -9.11 -4.18
CA GLU A 74 -16.60 -9.36 -5.27
C GLU A 74 -17.43 -8.12 -5.57
N GLN A 75 -17.87 -7.39 -4.54
CA GLN A 75 -18.55 -6.11 -4.69
C GLN A 75 -17.70 -5.11 -5.49
N VAL A 76 -16.44 -4.92 -5.12
CA VAL A 76 -15.53 -4.01 -5.83
C VAL A 76 -15.35 -4.42 -7.29
N VAL A 77 -15.19 -5.72 -7.56
CA VAL A 77 -15.05 -6.22 -8.94
C VAL A 77 -16.33 -6.00 -9.75
N GLY A 78 -17.50 -6.21 -9.15
CA GLY A 78 -18.80 -5.98 -9.80
C GLY A 78 -19.03 -4.50 -10.12
N GLU A 79 -18.69 -3.61 -9.19
CA GLU A 79 -18.84 -2.18 -9.40
C GLU A 79 -17.76 -1.56 -10.29
N ALA A 80 -16.55 -2.11 -10.32
CA ALA A 80 -15.42 -1.65 -11.13
C ALA A 80 -14.86 -2.78 -12.01
N PRO A 81 -15.58 -3.24 -13.03
CA PRO A 81 -15.20 -4.45 -13.79
C PRO A 81 -13.95 -4.25 -14.66
N ARG A 82 -13.49 -3.01 -14.85
CA ARG A 82 -12.28 -2.69 -15.59
C ARG A 82 -11.35 -1.82 -14.77
N LEU A 83 -10.08 -2.24 -14.70
CA LEU A 83 -8.99 -1.43 -14.16
C LEU A 83 -7.78 -1.49 -15.10
N ASP A 84 -7.02 -0.42 -15.09
CA ASP A 84 -5.70 -0.34 -15.69
C ASP A 84 -4.62 -0.47 -14.62
N ILE A 85 -4.88 0.07 -13.42
CA ILE A 85 -3.95 0.09 -12.30
C ILE A 85 -4.66 -0.44 -11.05
N LEU A 86 -4.04 -1.39 -10.36
CA LEU A 86 -4.47 -1.90 -9.06
C LEU A 86 -3.38 -1.68 -8.03
N VAL A 87 -3.65 -0.86 -7.02
CA VAL A 87 -2.77 -0.67 -5.87
C VAL A 87 -3.37 -1.36 -4.64
N ASN A 88 -2.82 -2.52 -4.30
CA ASN A 88 -3.16 -3.29 -3.11
C ASN A 88 -2.48 -2.69 -1.88
N ASN A 89 -3.12 -1.71 -1.25
CA ASN A 89 -2.59 -0.98 -0.11
C ASN A 89 -3.28 -1.34 1.22
N VAL A 90 -4.49 -1.91 1.20
CA VAL A 90 -5.16 -2.33 2.44
C VAL A 90 -4.23 -3.18 3.30
N GLY A 91 -4.17 -2.86 4.59
CA GLY A 91 -3.41 -3.62 5.56
C GLY A 91 -3.64 -3.15 6.98
N ILE A 92 -3.43 -4.06 7.90
CA ILE A 92 -3.45 -3.84 9.35
C ILE A 92 -2.09 -4.22 9.93
N PHE A 93 -1.72 -3.57 11.02
CA PHE A 93 -0.53 -3.88 11.81
C PHE A 93 -0.86 -3.74 13.30
N GLU A 94 -0.23 -4.53 14.14
CA GLU A 94 -0.37 -4.49 15.59
C GLU A 94 0.86 -5.12 16.24
N PRO A 95 1.61 -4.39 17.08
CA PRO A 95 2.65 -4.99 17.89
C PRO A 95 2.04 -5.94 18.94
N LYS A 96 2.53 -7.19 18.98
CA LYS A 96 2.04 -8.21 19.90
C LYS A 96 3.14 -9.26 20.17
N PRO A 97 3.44 -9.59 21.43
CA PRO A 97 4.37 -10.67 21.75
C PRO A 97 3.93 -11.98 21.09
N PHE A 98 4.90 -12.74 20.57
CA PHE A 98 4.61 -13.96 19.78
C PHE A 98 3.68 -14.93 20.49
N GLU A 99 3.94 -15.18 21.77
CA GLU A 99 3.15 -16.11 22.59
C GLU A 99 1.71 -15.65 22.88
N LYS A 100 1.40 -14.39 22.54
CA LYS A 100 0.04 -13.82 22.67
C LYS A 100 -0.69 -13.69 21.34
N ILE A 101 -0.03 -13.98 20.22
CA ILE A 101 -0.64 -13.97 18.90
C ILE A 101 -1.48 -15.23 18.76
N THR A 102 -2.80 -15.07 18.71
CA THR A 102 -3.73 -16.20 18.57
C THR A 102 -3.86 -16.64 17.10
N ASP A 103 -4.39 -17.86 16.88
CA ASP A 103 -4.69 -18.34 15.51
C ASP A 103 -5.64 -17.37 14.80
N ALA A 104 -6.63 -16.83 15.50
CA ALA A 104 -7.55 -15.82 14.96
C ALA A 104 -6.83 -14.51 14.52
N ASP A 105 -5.77 -14.11 15.22
CA ASP A 105 -4.94 -12.98 14.80
C ASP A 105 -4.21 -13.30 13.48
N TRP A 106 -3.60 -14.49 13.38
CA TRP A 106 -2.95 -14.96 12.17
C TRP A 106 -3.90 -14.98 10.97
N GLU A 107 -5.07 -15.58 11.14
CA GLU A 107 -6.11 -15.66 10.10
C GLU A 107 -6.58 -14.26 9.67
N LYS A 108 -6.87 -13.38 10.63
CA LYS A 108 -7.28 -12.00 10.36
C LYS A 108 -6.23 -11.23 9.58
N PHE A 109 -4.96 -11.31 10.00
CA PHE A 109 -3.88 -10.62 9.31
C PHE A 109 -3.68 -11.17 7.90
N PHE A 110 -3.77 -12.48 7.72
CA PHE A 110 -3.68 -13.11 6.41
C PHE A 110 -4.86 -12.72 5.51
N ALA A 111 -6.08 -12.76 6.02
CA ALA A 111 -7.28 -12.38 5.28
C ALA A 111 -7.21 -10.93 4.77
N VAL A 112 -6.84 -9.98 5.65
CA VAL A 112 -6.81 -8.56 5.33
C VAL A 112 -5.60 -8.18 4.50
N ASN A 113 -4.39 -8.57 4.91
CA ASN A 113 -3.15 -8.09 4.29
C ASN A 113 -2.77 -8.87 3.02
N VAL A 114 -3.19 -10.13 2.93
CA VAL A 114 -2.77 -11.01 1.82
C VAL A 114 -3.93 -11.32 0.89
N MET A 115 -5.01 -11.91 1.42
CA MET A 115 -6.10 -12.40 0.60
C MET A 115 -6.87 -11.29 -0.12
N SER A 116 -6.95 -10.08 0.43
CA SER A 116 -7.52 -8.92 -0.26
C SER A 116 -6.85 -8.69 -1.62
N GLY A 117 -5.51 -8.58 -1.62
CA GLY A 117 -4.72 -8.38 -2.84
C GLY A 117 -4.74 -9.57 -3.78
N VAL A 118 -4.75 -10.80 -3.25
CA VAL A 118 -4.87 -12.04 -4.05
C VAL A 118 -6.20 -12.08 -4.79
N ARG A 119 -7.32 -11.81 -4.11
CA ARG A 119 -8.67 -11.84 -4.72
C ARG A 119 -8.81 -10.80 -5.83
N LEU A 120 -8.41 -9.55 -5.56
CA LEU A 120 -8.48 -8.48 -6.55
C LEU A 120 -7.53 -8.73 -7.73
N SER A 121 -6.28 -9.14 -7.48
CA SER A 121 -5.33 -9.44 -8.55
C SER A 121 -5.82 -10.60 -9.42
N ARG A 122 -6.40 -11.65 -8.82
CA ARG A 122 -7.00 -12.78 -9.55
C ARG A 122 -8.13 -12.33 -10.48
N ALA A 123 -8.95 -11.38 -10.05
CA ALA A 123 -10.07 -10.88 -10.83
C ALA A 123 -9.62 -10.01 -12.00
N TYR A 124 -8.64 -9.13 -11.82
CA TYR A 124 -8.28 -8.13 -12.83
C TYR A 124 -7.16 -8.55 -13.79
N LEU A 125 -6.21 -9.38 -13.32
CA LEU A 125 -5.03 -9.78 -14.11
C LEU A 125 -5.36 -10.39 -15.48
N PRO A 126 -6.35 -11.30 -15.63
CA PRO A 126 -6.67 -11.89 -16.92
C PRO A 126 -7.04 -10.84 -17.97
N ALA A 127 -7.89 -9.88 -17.62
CA ALA A 127 -8.30 -8.82 -18.52
C ALA A 127 -7.16 -7.83 -18.83
N MET A 128 -6.25 -7.56 -17.87
CA MET A 128 -5.04 -6.78 -18.11
C MET A 128 -4.12 -7.48 -19.13
N LYS A 129 -3.91 -8.77 -18.98
CA LYS A 129 -3.11 -9.58 -19.94
C LYS A 129 -3.73 -9.58 -21.34
N GLN A 130 -5.06 -9.75 -21.44
CA GLN A 130 -5.77 -9.72 -22.72
C GLN A 130 -5.63 -8.38 -23.44
N ARG A 131 -5.66 -7.26 -22.70
CA ARG A 131 -5.44 -5.92 -23.26
C ARG A 131 -3.96 -5.58 -23.46
N ASN A 132 -3.07 -6.49 -23.07
CA ASN A 132 -1.62 -6.30 -23.10
C ASN A 132 -1.15 -5.03 -22.37
N TRP A 133 -1.84 -4.64 -21.28
CA TRP A 133 -1.47 -3.51 -20.43
C TRP A 133 -2.12 -3.62 -19.05
N GLY A 134 -1.33 -3.40 -18.04
CA GLY A 134 -1.79 -3.35 -16.65
C GLY A 134 -0.66 -3.09 -15.67
N ARG A 135 -1.00 -2.55 -14.50
CA ARG A 135 -0.09 -2.32 -13.38
C ARG A 135 -0.72 -2.84 -12.11
N ILE A 136 -0.05 -3.76 -11.44
CA ILE A 136 -0.44 -4.26 -10.13
C ILE A 136 0.69 -3.95 -9.16
N VAL A 137 0.39 -3.24 -8.09
CA VAL A 137 1.36 -2.88 -7.05
C VAL A 137 0.84 -3.34 -5.70
N PHE A 138 1.66 -4.09 -4.97
CA PHE A 138 1.43 -4.42 -3.57
C PHE A 138 2.21 -3.45 -2.67
N ILE A 139 1.53 -2.78 -1.75
CA ILE A 139 2.19 -1.98 -0.72
C ILE A 139 2.57 -2.92 0.42
N SER A 140 3.80 -3.44 0.32
CA SER A 140 4.39 -4.29 1.34
C SER A 140 4.98 -3.44 2.49
N SER A 141 6.19 -3.71 2.92
CA SER A 141 6.94 -2.99 3.95
C SER A 141 8.40 -3.44 3.95
N GLU A 142 9.30 -2.64 4.52
CA GLU A 142 10.63 -3.09 4.92
C GLU A 142 10.56 -4.30 5.84
N SER A 143 9.47 -4.38 6.64
CA SER A 143 9.17 -5.50 7.54
C SER A 143 8.90 -6.83 6.81
N GLY A 144 8.74 -6.82 5.50
CA GLY A 144 8.67 -8.03 4.69
C GLY A 144 10.04 -8.63 4.37
N LEU A 145 11.12 -7.87 4.53
CA LEU A 145 12.51 -8.32 4.37
C LEU A 145 13.24 -8.41 5.70
N GLN A 146 12.96 -7.49 6.61
CA GLN A 146 13.55 -7.42 7.95
C GLN A 146 12.42 -7.53 8.98
N ILE A 147 12.02 -8.78 9.29
CA ILE A 147 10.86 -9.09 10.13
C ILE A 147 11.06 -8.51 11.53
N PRO A 148 10.17 -7.60 12.01
CA PRO A 148 10.27 -7.10 13.36
C PRO A 148 9.79 -8.15 14.38
N ALA A 149 10.60 -8.41 15.40
CA ALA A 149 10.28 -9.41 16.44
C ALA A 149 8.98 -9.08 17.18
N GLU A 150 8.65 -7.79 17.28
CA GLU A 150 7.43 -7.30 17.91
C GLU A 150 6.16 -7.43 17.03
N MET A 151 6.29 -7.84 15.77
CA MET A 151 5.18 -7.95 14.81
C MET A 151 5.40 -9.09 13.79
N ILE A 152 5.70 -10.30 14.26
CA ILE A 152 6.05 -11.43 13.38
C ILE A 152 4.94 -11.75 12.38
N HIS A 153 3.68 -11.81 12.84
CA HIS A 153 2.51 -12.07 11.98
C HIS A 153 2.30 -11.00 10.90
N TYR A 154 2.56 -9.73 11.23
CA TYR A 154 2.58 -8.66 10.24
C TYR A 154 3.70 -8.85 9.22
N GLY A 155 4.93 -9.04 9.69
CA GLY A 155 6.10 -9.26 8.82
C GLY A 155 5.89 -10.42 7.86
N MET A 156 5.35 -11.55 8.33
CA MET A 156 4.98 -12.69 7.49
C MET A 156 4.03 -12.28 6.36
N THR A 157 2.97 -11.51 6.66
CA THR A 157 2.04 -11.08 5.61
C THR A 157 2.70 -10.15 4.59
N LYS A 158 3.64 -9.32 5.00
CA LYS A 158 4.38 -8.42 4.11
C LYS A 158 5.38 -9.17 3.23
N THR A 159 6.02 -10.23 3.76
CA THR A 159 6.82 -11.16 2.95
C THR A 159 5.96 -11.89 1.93
N ALA A 160 4.77 -12.36 2.33
CA ALA A 160 3.83 -13.03 1.43
C ALA A 160 3.42 -12.12 0.24
N GLN A 161 3.19 -10.82 0.48
CA GLN A 161 2.90 -9.86 -0.59
C GLN A 161 4.04 -9.75 -1.61
N ILE A 162 5.30 -9.75 -1.15
CA ILE A 162 6.48 -9.72 -2.04
C ILE A 162 6.52 -10.99 -2.90
N ALA A 163 6.36 -12.16 -2.28
CA ALA A 163 6.38 -13.44 -2.97
C ALA A 163 5.24 -13.55 -4.01
N ILE A 164 4.02 -13.11 -3.65
CA ILE A 164 2.87 -13.10 -4.55
C ILE A 164 3.11 -12.16 -5.72
N ALA A 165 3.59 -10.94 -5.48
CA ALA A 165 3.89 -9.99 -6.55
C ALA A 165 4.91 -10.56 -7.53
N ARG A 166 5.98 -11.19 -7.04
CA ARG A 166 6.99 -11.85 -7.86
C ARG A 166 6.38 -13.00 -8.67
N GLY A 167 5.62 -13.89 -8.03
CA GLY A 167 5.00 -15.03 -8.71
C GLY A 167 3.98 -14.61 -9.77
N LEU A 168 3.18 -13.56 -9.52
CA LEU A 168 2.26 -13.02 -10.50
C LEU A 168 2.98 -12.40 -11.70
N ALA A 169 4.11 -11.72 -11.49
CA ALA A 169 4.92 -11.16 -12.57
C ALA A 169 5.39 -12.24 -13.56
N GLU A 170 5.82 -13.40 -13.06
CA GLU A 170 6.20 -14.54 -13.92
C GLU A 170 5.04 -14.99 -14.84
N THR A 171 3.81 -14.93 -14.34
CA THR A 171 2.64 -15.28 -15.16
C THR A 171 2.32 -14.26 -16.25
N CYS A 172 2.98 -13.10 -16.24
CA CYS A 172 2.81 -12.02 -17.21
C CYS A 172 3.88 -12.02 -18.31
N GLU A 173 4.70 -13.06 -18.39
CA GLU A 173 5.74 -13.18 -19.43
C GLU A 173 5.20 -12.88 -20.83
N GLY A 174 5.95 -12.11 -21.62
CA GLY A 174 5.58 -11.73 -22.98
C GLY A 174 4.46 -10.69 -23.08
N THR A 175 4.04 -10.08 -21.97
CA THR A 175 3.02 -9.02 -21.95
C THR A 175 3.60 -7.69 -21.47
N ASN A 176 2.85 -6.60 -21.67
CA ASN A 176 3.16 -5.27 -21.09
C ASN A 176 2.53 -5.05 -19.69
N VAL A 177 2.12 -6.13 -19.01
CA VAL A 177 1.62 -6.08 -17.62
C VAL A 177 2.79 -6.20 -16.67
N THR A 178 2.88 -5.31 -15.67
CA THR A 178 3.87 -5.41 -14.62
C THR A 178 3.22 -5.61 -13.26
N VAL A 179 3.83 -6.45 -12.43
CA VAL A 179 3.42 -6.69 -11.05
C VAL A 179 4.63 -6.50 -10.13
N ASN A 180 4.53 -5.54 -9.21
CA ASN A 180 5.62 -5.18 -8.32
C ASN A 180 5.14 -5.05 -6.87
N SER A 181 6.06 -5.06 -5.93
CA SER A 181 5.83 -4.62 -4.56
C SER A 181 6.64 -3.36 -4.28
N VAL A 182 6.03 -2.39 -3.58
CA VAL A 182 6.73 -1.24 -2.99
C VAL A 182 6.84 -1.49 -1.51
N LEU A 183 8.03 -1.25 -0.95
CA LEU A 183 8.38 -1.54 0.43
C LEU A 183 8.66 -0.23 1.19
N PRO A 184 7.64 0.43 1.75
CA PRO A 184 7.83 1.58 2.61
C PRO A 184 8.63 1.22 3.87
N GLY A 185 9.45 2.15 4.32
CA GLY A 185 9.96 2.18 5.69
C GLY A 185 8.96 2.80 6.66
N PRO A 186 9.40 3.11 7.90
CA PRO A 186 8.56 3.82 8.88
C PRO A 186 8.04 5.13 8.29
N THR A 187 6.72 5.21 8.12
CA THR A 187 6.05 6.33 7.45
C THR A 187 5.13 7.05 8.43
N ALA A 188 5.12 8.38 8.42
CA ALA A 188 4.25 9.25 9.23
C ALA A 188 2.80 9.20 8.73
N SER A 189 2.20 8.00 8.69
CA SER A 189 0.77 7.85 8.41
C SER A 189 -0.06 8.22 9.65
N GLU A 190 -1.33 8.59 9.48
CA GLU A 190 -2.20 8.96 10.59
C GLU A 190 -2.19 7.90 11.70
N GLY A 191 -2.30 6.60 11.36
CA GLY A 191 -2.25 5.53 12.35
C GLY A 191 -0.90 5.41 13.08
N VAL A 192 0.22 5.65 12.37
CA VAL A 192 1.55 5.67 12.99
C VAL A 192 1.72 6.92 13.83
N THR A 193 1.26 8.07 13.36
CA THR A 193 1.34 9.34 14.11
C THR A 193 0.51 9.28 15.40
N GLU A 194 -0.68 8.71 15.35
CA GLU A 194 -1.52 8.48 16.53
C GLU A 194 -0.85 7.51 17.51
N PHE A 195 -0.33 6.39 17.03
CA PHE A 195 0.42 5.42 17.82
C PHE A 195 1.65 6.07 18.48
N VAL A 196 2.45 6.81 17.72
CA VAL A 196 3.61 7.57 18.20
C VAL A 196 3.20 8.59 19.25
N SER A 197 2.13 9.36 19.02
CA SER A 197 1.62 10.36 19.95
C SER A 197 1.16 9.73 21.28
N ASN A 198 0.43 8.61 21.20
CA ASN A 198 -0.02 7.88 22.37
C ASN A 198 1.16 7.34 23.20
N LEU A 199 2.15 6.73 22.56
CA LEU A 199 3.36 6.24 23.22
C LEU A 199 4.21 7.39 23.79
N ALA A 200 4.39 8.48 23.07
CA ALA A 200 5.10 9.65 23.53
C ALA A 200 4.42 10.24 24.78
N THR A 201 3.09 10.32 24.78
CA THR A 201 2.29 10.77 25.93
C THR A 201 2.46 9.85 27.14
N GLN A 202 2.35 8.53 26.94
CA GLN A 202 2.56 7.54 28.01
C GLN A 202 3.96 7.61 28.59
N GLN A 203 4.97 7.88 27.76
CA GLN A 203 6.37 8.01 28.17
C GLN A 203 6.76 9.44 28.60
N LYS A 204 5.80 10.37 28.63
CA LYS A 204 6.03 11.80 28.96
C LYS A 204 7.14 12.44 28.12
N MET A 205 7.17 12.12 26.83
CA MET A 205 8.16 12.64 25.87
C MET A 205 7.49 13.51 24.80
N SER A 206 8.26 14.44 24.21
CA SER A 206 7.82 15.14 23.00
C SER A 206 7.90 14.22 21.77
N ALA A 207 7.09 14.49 20.75
CA ALA A 207 7.10 13.74 19.49
C ALA A 207 8.51 13.67 18.85
N ALA A 208 9.24 14.80 18.84
CA ALA A 208 10.60 14.86 18.31
C ALA A 208 11.61 13.99 19.12
N LYS A 209 11.44 13.91 20.43
CA LYS A 209 12.27 13.04 21.28
C LYS A 209 11.91 11.58 21.02
N PHE A 210 10.62 11.27 20.92
CA PHE A 210 10.16 9.92 20.59
C PHE A 210 10.70 9.46 19.23
N GLU A 211 10.63 10.29 18.21
CA GLU A 211 11.17 9.96 16.87
C GLU A 211 12.66 9.61 16.93
N LYS A 212 13.47 10.40 17.64
CA LYS A 212 14.89 10.11 17.84
C LYS A 212 15.12 8.77 18.54
N GLU A 213 14.38 8.49 19.60
CA GLU A 213 14.47 7.23 20.35
C GLU A 213 13.98 6.03 19.48
N PHE A 214 12.92 6.20 18.68
CA PHE A 214 12.44 5.19 17.76
C PHE A 214 13.54 4.81 16.74
N PHE A 215 14.17 5.78 16.09
CA PHE A 215 15.24 5.51 15.11
C PHE A 215 16.56 5.08 15.78
N LYS A 216 16.73 5.28 17.05
CA LYS A 216 17.86 4.75 17.81
C LYS A 216 17.65 3.28 18.20
N ASN A 217 16.45 2.91 18.63
CA ASN A 217 16.17 1.63 19.28
C ASN A 217 15.41 0.64 18.38
N ALA A 218 14.33 1.09 17.71
CA ALA A 218 13.47 0.21 16.92
C ALA A 218 13.94 0.06 15.45
N ARG A 219 14.50 1.12 14.88
CA ARG A 219 15.01 1.09 13.48
C ARG A 219 16.41 1.71 13.40
N PRO A 220 17.41 1.14 14.12
CA PRO A 220 18.76 1.71 14.18
C PRO A 220 19.51 1.66 12.84
N SER A 221 19.08 0.83 11.90
CA SER A 221 19.65 0.75 10.54
C SER A 221 19.18 1.85 9.60
N SER A 222 18.07 2.55 9.89
CA SER A 222 17.59 3.63 9.03
C SER A 222 18.71 4.66 8.74
N ILE A 223 18.94 4.95 7.47
CA ILE A 223 19.87 6.00 7.05
C ILE A 223 19.20 7.37 7.17
N LEU A 224 17.90 7.41 6.88
CA LEU A 224 17.13 8.66 6.85
C LEU A 224 16.91 9.26 8.24
N LYS A 225 16.82 8.43 9.29
CA LYS A 225 16.65 8.81 10.71
C LYS A 225 15.44 9.72 10.99
N ARG A 226 14.41 9.66 10.16
CA ARG A 226 13.11 10.30 10.32
C ARG A 226 12.02 9.42 9.76
N PHE A 227 10.78 9.69 10.12
CA PHE A 227 9.66 9.09 9.42
C PHE A 227 9.62 9.60 7.96
N ILE A 228 9.24 8.69 7.07
CA ILE A 228 8.98 8.99 5.66
C ILE A 228 7.61 9.65 5.56
N GLU A 229 7.49 10.68 4.77
CA GLU A 229 6.18 11.31 4.51
C GLU A 229 5.37 10.46 3.53
N PRO A 230 4.04 10.30 3.71
CA PRO A 230 3.20 9.51 2.81
C PRO A 230 3.33 9.88 1.33
N HIS A 231 3.56 11.15 1.02
CA HIS A 231 3.74 11.61 -0.36
C HIS A 231 5.05 11.13 -1.00
N GLU A 232 6.10 10.87 -0.22
CA GLU A 232 7.37 10.31 -0.73
C GLU A 232 7.12 8.87 -1.25
N ILE A 233 6.31 8.08 -0.53
CA ILE A 233 5.89 6.76 -0.98
C ILE A 233 4.97 6.84 -2.21
N ALA A 234 4.01 7.77 -2.19
CA ALA A 234 3.08 7.98 -3.30
C ALA A 234 3.80 8.33 -4.60
N ASN A 235 4.88 9.10 -4.56
CA ASN A 235 5.70 9.43 -5.72
C ASN A 235 6.34 8.17 -6.35
N VAL A 236 6.88 7.27 -5.52
CA VAL A 236 7.45 5.99 -5.99
C VAL A 236 6.36 5.12 -6.60
N VAL A 237 5.20 5.00 -5.95
CA VAL A 237 4.08 4.19 -6.46
C VAL A 237 3.57 4.73 -7.79
N ALA A 238 3.38 6.05 -7.91
CA ALA A 238 2.93 6.66 -9.17
C ALA A 238 3.92 6.39 -10.31
N PHE A 239 5.22 6.47 -10.05
CA PHE A 239 6.24 6.12 -11.04
C PHE A 239 6.17 4.64 -11.43
N VAL A 240 6.06 3.72 -10.46
CA VAL A 240 5.96 2.27 -10.72
C VAL A 240 4.67 1.92 -11.51
N CYS A 241 3.60 2.69 -11.33
CA CYS A 241 2.36 2.54 -12.11
C CYS A 241 2.45 3.12 -13.54
N SER A 242 3.47 3.90 -13.85
CA SER A 242 3.64 4.59 -15.13
C SER A 242 4.13 3.64 -16.23
N PRO A 243 3.84 3.92 -17.51
CA PRO A 243 4.51 3.30 -18.64
C PRO A 243 6.03 3.47 -18.62
N LEU A 244 6.53 4.58 -18.03
CA LEU A 244 7.97 4.88 -17.93
C LEU A 244 8.73 3.88 -17.04
N ALA A 245 8.01 3.14 -16.18
CA ALA A 245 8.57 2.10 -15.33
C ALA A 245 8.41 0.68 -15.91
N SER A 246 8.21 0.54 -17.22
CA SER A 246 7.94 -0.75 -17.88
C SER A 246 9.05 -1.79 -17.71
N ALA A 247 10.28 -1.38 -17.45
CA ALA A 247 11.41 -2.27 -17.17
C ALA A 247 11.41 -2.82 -15.72
N ILE A 248 10.55 -2.27 -14.83
CA ILE A 248 10.43 -2.73 -13.44
C ILE A 248 9.29 -3.73 -13.38
N ASN A 249 9.62 -5.03 -13.29
CA ASN A 249 8.64 -6.11 -13.21
C ASN A 249 9.11 -7.22 -12.27
N GLY A 250 8.24 -7.69 -11.38
CA GLY A 250 8.58 -8.67 -10.36
C GLY A 250 9.52 -8.13 -9.27
N ALA A 251 9.67 -6.83 -9.15
CA ALA A 251 10.62 -6.18 -8.24
C ALA A 251 10.02 -5.90 -6.86
N ALA A 252 10.88 -5.92 -5.86
CA ALA A 252 10.65 -5.39 -4.52
C ALA A 252 11.30 -3.99 -4.44
N VAL A 253 10.54 -2.95 -4.79
CA VAL A 253 11.04 -1.58 -4.87
C VAL A 253 11.07 -0.97 -3.47
N ARG A 254 12.25 -0.78 -2.92
CA ARG A 254 12.43 -0.23 -1.58
C ARG A 254 12.28 1.29 -1.58
N ALA A 255 11.44 1.78 -0.67
CA ALA A 255 11.29 3.19 -0.31
C ALA A 255 11.34 3.29 1.23
N ASP A 256 12.39 2.72 1.83
CA ASP A 256 12.50 2.38 3.24
C ASP A 256 13.45 3.29 4.04
N GLY A 257 14.01 4.31 3.41
CA GLY A 257 14.96 5.20 4.08
C GLY A 257 16.24 4.49 4.52
N GLY A 258 16.58 3.36 3.87
CA GLY A 258 17.78 2.57 4.18
C GLY A 258 17.67 1.71 5.44
N VAL A 259 16.46 1.30 5.82
CA VAL A 259 16.23 0.40 6.97
C VAL A 259 16.80 -0.98 6.68
N VAL A 260 16.52 -1.54 5.51
CA VAL A 260 17.03 -2.85 5.10
C VAL A 260 18.48 -2.72 4.64
N ARG A 261 19.38 -3.49 5.24
CA ARG A 261 20.83 -3.41 4.97
C ARG A 261 21.28 -4.20 3.73
N SER A 262 20.41 -4.95 3.07
CA SER A 262 20.74 -5.66 1.84
C SER A 262 21.00 -4.67 0.70
N ILE A 263 21.89 -5.04 -0.22
CA ILE A 263 22.16 -4.29 -1.46
C ILE A 263 21.28 -4.77 -2.63
N GLY A 264 20.50 -5.81 -2.45
CA GLY A 264 19.57 -6.38 -3.45
C GLY A 264 18.34 -6.95 -2.80
#